data_d995f15c21e6f9c6af6133232da17ff0
#
_entry.id   d995f15c21e6f9c6af6133232da17ff0
#
_cell.length_a   1.000
_cell.length_b   1.000
_cell.length_c   1.000
_cell.angle_alpha   90.00
_cell.angle_beta   90.00
_cell.angle_gamma   90.00
#
_symmetry.space_group_name_H-M   'P 1'
#
loop_
_entity.id
_entity.type
_entity.pdbx_description
1 polymer ?
#
loop_
_entity_poly.entity_id
_entity_poly.type
_entity_poly.pdbx_seq_one_letter_code
_entity_poly.pdbx_strand_id
1 'polypeptide(L)'
;MGIDSTLTSELDIFPCRCLELGAGTGLVSLAVAKMLESIGSTDADIVATDYYPSVLENLRRNVTRNLLSEGVCVTSKFLDWSTFYHADIIADPVFEGGFDVVYGADIIYEALHATWIKSCLERLLCKPSTRRPDPTFHLVIPLRATHAVESSTIEMVFRDDGEIYEQQEHVLVVKYKEIIVCDAESGKDGEEVEYAYYKIGWS
;
A
#
# COMPACT_ATOMS: atom_id res chain seq x y z
N MET A 1 -15.74 46.84 -10.88
CA MET A 1 -15.18 46.02 -9.80
C MET A 1 -14.76 44.72 -10.42
N GLY A 2 -13.46 44.60 -10.69
CA GLY A 2 -12.90 43.39 -11.29
C GLY A 2 -12.77 42.30 -10.23
N ILE A 3 -13.30 41.14 -10.52
CA ILE A 3 -13.07 39.95 -9.73
C ILE A 3 -11.70 39.44 -10.13
N ASP A 4 -10.79 39.44 -9.18
CA ASP A 4 -9.42 39.00 -9.33
C ASP A 4 -9.40 37.47 -9.57
N SER A 5 -9.08 37.07 -10.80
CA SER A 5 -9.10 35.70 -11.29
C SER A 5 -7.77 34.96 -11.06
N THR A 6 -7.02 35.31 -10.02
CA THR A 6 -5.66 34.81 -9.76
C THR A 6 -5.56 33.85 -8.56
N LEU A 7 -6.59 33.08 -8.26
CA LEU A 7 -6.53 32.03 -7.24
C LEU A 7 -7.01 30.66 -7.75
N THR A 8 -6.69 30.32 -8.99
CA THR A 8 -6.48 28.92 -9.34
C THR A 8 -5.01 28.61 -9.10
N SER A 9 -4.64 28.36 -7.84
CA SER A 9 -3.39 27.67 -7.56
C SER A 9 -3.44 26.37 -8.39
N GLU A 10 -2.56 26.29 -9.37
CA GLU A 10 -2.19 25.02 -10.00
C GLU A 10 -1.83 24.08 -8.82
N LEU A 11 -2.79 23.27 -8.40
CA LEU A 11 -2.50 22.05 -7.70
C LEU A 11 -1.71 21.26 -8.75
N ASP A 12 -0.39 21.32 -8.67
CA ASP A 12 0.49 20.39 -9.36
C ASP A 12 0.04 19.00 -8.91
N ILE A 13 -0.87 18.40 -9.68
CA ILE A 13 -1.29 17.02 -9.51
C ILE A 13 -0.09 16.22 -10.00
N PHE A 14 0.86 15.97 -9.09
CA PHE A 14 1.99 15.09 -9.38
C PHE A 14 1.44 13.71 -9.73
N PRO A 15 2.05 13.04 -10.72
CA PRO A 15 1.71 11.65 -11.01
C PRO A 15 1.79 10.85 -9.71
N CYS A 16 0.65 10.26 -9.32
CA CYS A 16 0.57 9.44 -8.11
C CYS A 16 0.88 7.99 -8.49
N ARG A 17 1.99 7.45 -7.98
CA ARG A 17 2.34 6.05 -8.18
C ARG A 17 1.97 5.24 -6.94
N CYS A 18 1.06 4.31 -7.13
CA CYS A 18 0.57 3.41 -6.08
C CYS A 18 1.03 1.97 -6.32
N LEU A 19 1.32 1.25 -5.25
CA LEU A 19 1.62 -0.18 -5.26
C LEU A 19 0.66 -0.92 -4.31
N GLU A 20 0.08 -2.02 -4.74
CA GLU A 20 -0.61 -2.95 -3.83
C GLU A 20 0.21 -4.23 -3.68
N LEU A 21 0.51 -4.60 -2.44
CA LEU A 21 1.16 -5.84 -2.06
C LEU A 21 0.09 -6.90 -1.76
N GLY A 22 0.18 -8.08 -2.39
CA GLY A 22 -0.76 -9.17 -2.18
C GLY A 22 -2.18 -8.83 -2.63
N ALA A 23 -2.32 -8.32 -3.85
CA ALA A 23 -3.56 -7.75 -4.35
C ALA A 23 -4.74 -8.75 -4.46
N GLY A 24 -4.47 -10.04 -4.51
CA GLY A 24 -5.51 -11.06 -4.61
C GLY A 24 -6.45 -10.82 -5.80
N THR A 25 -7.68 -10.43 -5.54
CA THR A 25 -8.67 -10.11 -6.58
C THR A 25 -8.51 -8.69 -7.16
N GLY A 26 -7.68 -7.84 -6.56
CA GLY A 26 -7.43 -6.46 -6.96
C GLY A 26 -8.45 -5.46 -6.42
N LEU A 27 -9.17 -5.80 -5.35
CA LEU A 27 -10.24 -4.95 -4.81
C LEU A 27 -9.71 -3.56 -4.40
N VAL A 28 -8.58 -3.51 -3.68
CA VAL A 28 -8.02 -2.23 -3.20
C VAL A 28 -7.53 -1.40 -4.38
N SER A 29 -6.72 -1.97 -5.29
CA SER A 29 -6.25 -1.26 -6.49
C SER A 29 -7.38 -0.72 -7.33
N LEU A 30 -8.43 -1.50 -7.56
CA LEU A 30 -9.59 -1.07 -8.35
C LEU A 30 -10.41 0.01 -7.63
N ALA A 31 -10.57 -0.09 -6.31
CA ALA A 31 -11.25 0.93 -5.52
C ALA A 31 -10.46 2.25 -5.53
N VAL A 32 -9.14 2.20 -5.34
CA VAL A 32 -8.25 3.37 -5.45
C VAL A 32 -8.33 3.99 -6.83
N ALA A 33 -8.28 3.18 -7.90
CA ALA A 33 -8.44 3.67 -9.27
C ALA A 33 -9.74 4.42 -9.46
N LYS A 34 -10.87 3.85 -9.00
CA LYS A 34 -12.19 4.51 -9.09
C LYS A 34 -12.30 5.79 -8.25
N MET A 35 -11.64 5.83 -7.10
CA MET A 35 -11.55 7.07 -6.31
C MET A 35 -10.77 8.15 -7.04
N LEU A 36 -9.61 7.80 -7.62
CA LEU A 36 -8.79 8.75 -8.39
C LEU A 36 -9.53 9.26 -9.63
N GLU A 37 -10.26 8.40 -10.35
CA GLU A 37 -11.16 8.82 -11.42
C GLU A 37 -12.20 9.83 -10.92
N SER A 38 -12.82 9.57 -9.77
CA SER A 38 -13.91 10.39 -9.24
C SER A 38 -13.47 11.81 -8.88
N ILE A 39 -12.19 11.99 -8.53
CA ILE A 39 -11.60 13.30 -8.22
C ILE A 39 -10.92 13.95 -9.44
N GLY A 40 -11.04 13.33 -10.63
CA GLY A 40 -10.51 13.87 -11.87
C GLY A 40 -9.00 13.74 -12.04
N SER A 41 -8.38 12.74 -11.39
CA SER A 41 -6.94 12.45 -11.61
C SER A 41 -6.69 12.08 -13.08
N THR A 42 -5.67 12.69 -13.67
CA THR A 42 -5.29 12.49 -15.08
C THR A 42 -3.95 11.77 -15.25
N ASP A 43 -3.28 11.44 -14.16
CA ASP A 43 -1.96 10.79 -14.19
C ASP A 43 -1.77 9.94 -12.91
N ALA A 44 -2.37 8.75 -12.89
CA ALA A 44 -2.26 7.80 -11.80
C ALA A 44 -1.84 6.42 -12.33
N ASP A 45 -0.74 5.90 -11.78
CA ASP A 45 -0.20 4.58 -12.10
C ASP A 45 -0.30 3.69 -10.85
N ILE A 46 -1.11 2.62 -10.94
CA ILE A 46 -1.35 1.68 -9.86
C ILE A 46 -0.81 0.32 -10.29
N VAL A 47 0.13 -0.21 -9.53
CA VAL A 47 0.72 -1.54 -9.75
C VAL A 47 0.17 -2.51 -8.70
N ALA A 48 -0.70 -3.41 -9.12
CA ALA A 48 -1.27 -4.45 -8.27
C ALA A 48 -0.41 -5.72 -8.35
N THR A 49 0.11 -6.19 -7.23
CA THR A 49 1.08 -7.30 -7.22
C THR A 49 0.60 -8.50 -6.43
N ASP A 50 0.97 -9.69 -6.88
CA ASP A 50 0.77 -10.93 -6.16
C ASP A 50 1.88 -11.94 -6.49
N TYR A 51 2.03 -12.95 -5.63
CA TYR A 51 3.03 -14.00 -5.80
C TYR A 51 2.49 -15.19 -6.61
N TYR A 52 1.18 -15.49 -6.56
CA TYR A 52 0.61 -16.68 -7.18
C TYR A 52 0.19 -16.44 -8.63
N PRO A 53 0.69 -17.23 -9.61
CA PRO A 53 0.33 -17.08 -11.02
C PRO A 53 -1.18 -17.17 -11.31
N SER A 54 -1.90 -18.05 -10.61
CA SER A 54 -3.35 -18.20 -10.76
C SER A 54 -4.13 -16.98 -10.24
N VAL A 55 -3.63 -16.35 -9.17
CA VAL A 55 -4.18 -15.10 -8.64
C VAL A 55 -3.94 -13.97 -9.61
N LEU A 56 -2.73 -13.85 -10.16
CA LEU A 56 -2.39 -12.83 -11.17
C LEU A 56 -3.25 -12.95 -12.43
N GLU A 57 -3.57 -14.16 -12.87
CA GLU A 57 -4.47 -14.35 -14.02
C GLU A 57 -5.88 -13.83 -13.72
N ASN A 58 -6.41 -14.10 -12.52
CA ASN A 58 -7.70 -13.57 -12.09
C ASN A 58 -7.67 -12.05 -11.94
N LEU A 59 -6.61 -11.51 -11.34
CA LEU A 59 -6.38 -10.08 -11.17
C LEU A 59 -6.39 -9.35 -12.54
N ARG A 60 -5.67 -9.87 -13.55
CA ARG A 60 -5.69 -9.31 -14.92
C ARG A 60 -7.09 -9.26 -15.51
N ARG A 61 -7.87 -10.33 -15.33
CA ARG A 61 -9.27 -10.38 -15.79
C ARG A 61 -10.12 -9.32 -15.11
N ASN A 62 -9.96 -9.15 -13.80
CA ASN A 62 -10.69 -8.15 -13.04
C ASN A 62 -10.33 -6.72 -13.47
N VAL A 63 -9.04 -6.42 -13.65
CA VAL A 63 -8.57 -5.14 -14.19
C VAL A 63 -9.17 -4.87 -15.56
N THR A 64 -9.10 -5.85 -16.50
CA THR A 64 -9.64 -5.68 -17.85
C THR A 64 -11.16 -5.44 -17.85
N ARG A 65 -11.90 -6.02 -16.92
CA ARG A 65 -13.36 -5.84 -16.82
C ARG A 65 -13.79 -4.51 -16.23
N ASN A 66 -12.93 -3.89 -15.44
CA ASN A 66 -13.18 -2.60 -14.83
C ASN A 66 -12.62 -1.49 -15.73
N LEU A 67 -13.34 -1.15 -16.80
CA LEU A 67 -12.95 -0.06 -17.68
C LEU A 67 -12.64 1.20 -16.89
N LEU A 68 -11.38 1.64 -16.97
CA LEU A 68 -10.90 2.86 -16.34
C LEU A 68 -10.83 3.98 -17.38
N SER A 69 -10.96 5.22 -16.93
CA SER A 69 -10.84 6.41 -17.78
C SER A 69 -9.38 6.64 -18.20
N GLU A 70 -9.20 7.43 -19.27
CA GLU A 70 -7.86 7.90 -19.64
C GLU A 70 -7.21 8.64 -18.46
N GLY A 71 -5.95 8.33 -18.16
CA GLY A 71 -5.17 8.94 -17.10
C GLY A 71 -5.10 8.13 -15.80
N VAL A 72 -5.90 7.08 -15.64
CA VAL A 72 -5.77 6.14 -14.51
C VAL A 72 -5.46 4.75 -15.04
N CYS A 73 -4.29 4.22 -14.71
CA CYS A 73 -3.84 2.91 -15.16
C CYS A 73 -3.70 1.94 -13.98
N VAL A 74 -4.20 0.71 -14.14
CA VAL A 74 -3.92 -0.40 -13.22
C VAL A 74 -3.23 -1.51 -13.98
N THR A 75 -2.04 -1.87 -13.55
CA THR A 75 -1.26 -2.99 -14.10
C THR A 75 -1.10 -4.09 -13.07
N SER A 76 -1.13 -5.37 -13.51
CA SER A 76 -0.87 -6.50 -12.61
C SER A 76 0.52 -7.06 -12.85
N LYS A 77 1.28 -7.26 -11.76
CA LYS A 77 2.67 -7.73 -11.80
C LYS A 77 2.93 -8.82 -10.77
N PHE A 78 3.84 -9.72 -11.11
CA PHE A 78 4.39 -10.68 -10.15
C PHE A 78 5.35 -9.96 -9.20
N LEU A 79 5.24 -10.25 -7.91
CA LEU A 79 6.17 -9.77 -6.89
C LEU A 79 6.27 -10.80 -5.76
N ASP A 80 7.49 -11.29 -5.54
CA ASP A 80 7.87 -12.10 -4.40
C ASP A 80 8.61 -11.24 -3.38
N TRP A 81 8.00 -10.97 -2.24
CA TRP A 81 8.58 -10.11 -1.20
C TRP A 81 9.87 -10.67 -0.63
N SER A 82 10.04 -12.00 -0.61
CA SER A 82 11.24 -12.65 -0.08
C SER A 82 12.50 -12.32 -0.87
N THR A 83 12.37 -11.96 -2.15
CA THR A 83 13.50 -11.59 -3.02
C THR A 83 14.19 -10.33 -2.53
N PHE A 84 13.46 -9.39 -1.92
CA PHE A 84 14.04 -8.17 -1.35
C PHE A 84 14.87 -8.45 -0.10
N TYR A 85 14.44 -9.43 0.70
CA TYR A 85 15.17 -9.84 1.89
C TYR A 85 16.49 -10.51 1.56
N HIS A 86 16.54 -11.27 0.47
CA HIS A 86 17.76 -11.94 -0.02
C HIS A 86 18.64 -11.05 -0.90
N ALA A 87 18.29 -9.77 -1.04
CA ALA A 87 19.02 -8.78 -1.84
C ALA A 87 19.08 -9.09 -3.35
N ASP A 88 18.15 -9.88 -3.86
CA ASP A 88 18.03 -10.16 -5.28
C ASP A 88 17.62 -8.91 -6.07
N ILE A 89 18.06 -8.82 -7.30
CA ILE A 89 17.74 -7.68 -8.18
C ILE A 89 16.38 -7.93 -8.83
N ILE A 90 15.45 -6.99 -8.65
CA ILE A 90 14.20 -7.00 -9.40
C ILE A 90 14.44 -6.34 -10.74
N ALA A 91 14.31 -7.13 -11.78
CA ALA A 91 14.61 -6.70 -13.14
C ALA A 91 13.43 -6.03 -13.88
N ASP A 92 12.21 -6.00 -13.30
CA ASP A 92 11.05 -5.38 -13.98
C ASP A 92 11.09 -3.84 -13.81
N PRO A 93 11.22 -3.09 -14.91
CA PRO A 93 11.29 -1.62 -14.88
C PRO A 93 10.08 -0.93 -14.23
N VAL A 94 8.94 -1.63 -14.08
CA VAL A 94 7.77 -1.09 -13.42
C VAL A 94 8.04 -0.70 -11.96
N PHE A 95 9.01 -1.32 -11.32
CA PHE A 95 9.40 -1.04 -9.93
C PHE A 95 10.45 0.08 -9.79
N GLU A 96 10.98 0.58 -10.91
CA GLU A 96 11.92 1.71 -10.88
C GLU A 96 11.22 3.01 -10.48
N GLY A 97 11.95 3.91 -9.82
CA GLY A 97 11.46 5.24 -9.42
C GLY A 97 10.61 5.26 -8.15
N GLY A 98 10.27 4.10 -7.59
CA GLY A 98 9.54 3.96 -6.34
C GLY A 98 8.05 4.35 -6.43
N PHE A 99 7.35 4.22 -5.31
CA PHE A 99 5.91 4.47 -5.17
C PHE A 99 5.65 5.51 -4.07
N ASP A 100 4.65 6.36 -4.27
CA ASP A 100 4.25 7.38 -3.30
C ASP A 100 3.41 6.78 -2.18
N VAL A 101 2.53 5.85 -2.56
CA VAL A 101 1.64 5.14 -1.64
C VAL A 101 1.70 3.64 -1.89
N VAL A 102 1.83 2.87 -0.83
CA VAL A 102 1.74 1.42 -0.87
C VAL A 102 0.54 0.96 -0.06
N TYR A 103 -0.17 -0.05 -0.53
CA TYR A 103 -1.31 -0.65 0.15
C TYR A 103 -1.07 -2.13 0.42
N GLY A 104 -1.64 -2.62 1.53
CA GLY A 104 -1.72 -4.03 1.85
C GLY A 104 -2.96 -4.33 2.68
N ALA A 105 -3.73 -5.33 2.28
CA ALA A 105 -4.94 -5.74 2.99
C ALA A 105 -4.93 -7.25 3.23
N ASP A 106 -4.97 -7.66 4.50
CA ASP A 106 -4.97 -9.07 4.94
C ASP A 106 -3.80 -9.88 4.34
N ILE A 107 -2.57 -9.37 4.48
CA ILE A 107 -1.37 -9.94 3.84
C ILE A 107 -0.37 -10.57 4.83
N ILE A 108 -0.69 -10.62 6.12
CA ILE A 108 0.18 -11.16 7.16
C ILE A 108 -0.32 -12.54 7.59
N TYR A 109 0.22 -13.58 6.97
CA TYR A 109 -0.12 -14.98 7.24
C TYR A 109 1.01 -15.76 7.91
N GLU A 110 2.24 -15.26 7.85
CA GLU A 110 3.44 -15.88 8.43
C GLU A 110 4.28 -14.84 9.14
N ALA A 111 5.02 -15.25 10.17
CA ALA A 111 5.85 -14.36 10.97
C ALA A 111 6.92 -13.59 10.14
N LEU A 112 7.41 -14.19 9.05
CA LEU A 112 8.42 -13.56 8.18
C LEU A 112 7.82 -12.51 7.23
N HIS A 113 6.51 -12.50 7.00
CA HIS A 113 5.90 -11.56 6.06
C HIS A 113 6.17 -10.10 6.43
N ALA A 114 6.09 -9.73 7.70
CA ALA A 114 6.40 -8.37 8.14
C ALA A 114 7.84 -7.95 7.77
N THR A 115 8.81 -8.85 7.97
CA THR A 115 10.22 -8.61 7.63
C THR A 115 10.44 -8.49 6.12
N TRP A 116 9.85 -9.37 5.32
CA TRP A 116 9.93 -9.31 3.86
C TRP A 116 9.28 -8.05 3.31
N ILE A 117 8.11 -7.69 3.85
CA ILE A 117 7.40 -6.45 3.49
C ILE A 117 8.27 -5.22 3.83
N LYS A 118 8.91 -5.18 5.01
CA LYS A 118 9.81 -4.08 5.37
C LYS A 118 10.94 -3.94 4.34
N SER A 119 11.63 -5.03 4.00
CA SER A 119 12.70 -5.02 2.99
C SER A 119 12.19 -4.59 1.61
N CYS A 120 10.96 -4.99 1.24
CA CYS A 120 10.29 -4.55 0.03
C CYS A 120 10.03 -3.03 0.05
N LEU A 121 9.47 -2.51 1.14
CA LEU A 121 9.19 -1.08 1.31
C LEU A 121 10.44 -0.22 1.33
N GLU A 122 11.52 -0.68 1.96
CA GLU A 122 12.82 0.03 1.99
C GLU A 122 13.37 0.32 0.59
N ARG A 123 12.99 -0.49 -0.41
CA ARG A 123 13.40 -0.32 -1.81
C ARG A 123 12.35 0.34 -2.68
N LEU A 124 11.07 0.06 -2.45
CA LEU A 124 9.98 0.46 -3.33
C LEU A 124 9.21 1.69 -2.86
N LEU A 125 9.14 1.97 -1.56
CA LEU A 125 8.52 3.19 -1.06
C LEU A 125 9.49 4.37 -1.25
N CYS A 126 9.05 5.42 -1.91
CA CYS A 126 9.84 6.63 -2.11
C CYS A 126 10.37 7.15 -0.76
N LYS A 127 11.53 7.77 -0.77
CA LYS A 127 12.02 8.54 0.38
C LYS A 127 11.31 9.90 0.42
N PRO A 128 11.11 10.47 1.63
CA PRO A 128 10.54 11.81 1.77
C PRO A 128 11.35 12.85 0.98
N SER A 129 10.65 13.76 0.34
CA SER A 129 11.24 14.86 -0.41
C SER A 129 10.27 16.06 -0.44
N THR A 130 10.70 17.21 -0.93
CA THR A 130 9.84 18.40 -1.08
C THR A 130 8.63 18.13 -1.98
N ARG A 131 8.77 17.23 -2.97
CA ARG A 131 7.68 16.83 -3.89
C ARG A 131 6.82 15.69 -3.35
N ARG A 132 7.37 14.86 -2.46
CA ARG A 132 6.75 13.68 -1.85
C ARG A 132 6.99 13.73 -0.35
N PRO A 133 6.25 14.57 0.38
CA PRO A 133 6.56 14.83 1.79
C PRO A 133 6.25 13.66 2.73
N ASP A 134 5.31 12.79 2.37
CA ASP A 134 4.83 11.72 3.24
C ASP A 134 4.54 10.41 2.47
N PRO A 135 5.55 9.78 1.83
CA PRO A 135 5.35 8.46 1.23
C PRO A 135 4.96 7.46 2.30
N THR A 136 3.90 6.67 2.03
CA THR A 136 3.23 5.93 3.09
C THR A 136 2.82 4.53 2.66
N PHE A 137 2.95 3.57 3.56
CA PHE A 137 2.34 2.25 3.47
C PHE A 137 1.12 2.17 4.38
N HIS A 138 -0.03 1.89 3.78
CA HIS A 138 -1.30 1.64 4.46
C HIS A 138 -1.55 0.14 4.55
N LEU A 139 -1.60 -0.39 5.76
CA LEU A 139 -1.83 -1.80 6.02
C LEU A 139 -3.09 -1.99 6.85
N VAL A 140 -4.00 -2.85 6.38
CA VAL A 140 -5.16 -3.31 7.16
C VAL A 140 -5.07 -4.82 7.34
N ILE A 141 -5.15 -5.28 8.58
CA ILE A 141 -5.15 -6.71 8.91
C ILE A 141 -6.32 -7.05 9.83
N PRO A 142 -7.05 -8.14 9.61
CA PRO A 142 -8.06 -8.60 10.56
C PRO A 142 -7.40 -9.14 11.82
N LEU A 143 -7.95 -8.79 12.97
CA LEU A 143 -7.49 -9.28 14.28
C LEU A 143 -8.17 -10.63 14.58
N ARG A 144 -7.57 -11.70 14.08
CA ARG A 144 -8.06 -13.08 14.31
C ARG A 144 -7.26 -13.72 15.43
N ALA A 145 -7.95 -14.36 16.39
CA ALA A 145 -7.29 -15.08 17.47
C ALA A 145 -6.30 -16.16 16.96
N THR A 146 -6.57 -16.74 15.79
CA THR A 146 -5.73 -17.74 15.13
C THR A 146 -4.43 -17.19 14.53
N HIS A 147 -4.31 -15.87 14.31
CA HIS A 147 -3.15 -15.20 13.71
C HIS A 147 -2.62 -14.05 14.59
N ALA A 148 -2.86 -14.12 15.90
CA ALA A 148 -2.44 -13.06 16.83
C ALA A 148 -0.91 -12.90 16.89
N VAL A 149 -0.16 -14.00 16.76
CA VAL A 149 1.31 -13.97 16.77
C VAL A 149 1.83 -13.29 15.50
N GLU A 150 1.32 -13.66 14.33
CA GLU A 150 1.70 -13.10 13.04
C GLU A 150 1.36 -11.60 12.98
N SER A 151 0.17 -11.22 13.44
CA SER A 151 -0.25 -9.82 13.51
C SER A 151 0.65 -8.97 14.40
N SER A 152 1.15 -9.50 15.51
CA SER A 152 2.06 -8.80 16.41
C SER A 152 3.43 -8.51 15.82
N THR A 153 3.85 -9.23 14.77
CA THR A 153 5.15 -9.02 14.12
C THR A 153 5.27 -7.64 13.46
N ILE A 154 4.15 -7.02 13.07
CA ILE A 154 4.15 -5.67 12.48
C ILE A 154 4.77 -4.67 13.46
N GLU A 155 4.30 -4.62 14.69
CA GLU A 155 4.79 -3.67 15.69
C GLU A 155 6.23 -3.97 16.12
N MET A 156 6.65 -5.23 16.06
CA MET A 156 8.05 -5.60 16.34
C MET A 156 9.00 -5.16 15.22
N VAL A 157 8.60 -5.34 13.96
CA VAL A 157 9.44 -5.09 12.78
C VAL A 157 9.51 -3.60 12.43
N PHE A 158 8.41 -2.85 12.64
CA PHE A 158 8.31 -1.42 12.35
C PHE A 158 8.35 -0.56 13.62
N ARG A 159 9.06 -1.04 14.65
CA ARG A 159 9.22 -0.32 15.91
C ARG A 159 10.14 0.88 15.73
N ASP A 160 9.80 1.97 16.39
CA ASP A 160 10.66 3.15 16.53
C ASP A 160 11.62 2.93 17.71
N ASP A 161 12.79 2.40 17.43
CA ASP A 161 13.86 2.21 18.41
C ASP A 161 14.85 3.39 18.35
N GLY A 162 14.36 4.59 18.62
CA GLY A 162 15.04 5.89 18.45
C GLY A 162 16.50 5.99 18.92
N GLU A 163 17.00 5.05 19.73
CA GLU A 163 18.40 5.01 20.19
C GLU A 163 19.33 4.20 19.26
N ILE A 164 18.77 3.31 18.40
CA ILE A 164 19.60 2.38 17.57
C ILE A 164 19.92 2.99 16.20
N TYR A 165 19.17 3.99 15.76
CA TYR A 165 19.23 4.49 14.39
C TYR A 165 19.95 5.83 14.22
N GLU A 166 20.78 6.27 15.18
CA GLU A 166 21.55 7.52 15.08
C GLU A 166 22.42 7.67 13.80
N GLN A 167 22.56 6.59 13.02
CA GLN A 167 23.33 6.57 11.78
C GLN A 167 22.50 6.36 10.49
N GLN A 168 21.18 6.13 10.60
CA GLN A 168 20.30 5.97 9.43
C GLN A 168 19.37 7.18 9.29
N GLU A 169 19.49 7.86 8.19
CA GLU A 169 18.74 9.09 7.88
C GLU A 169 17.22 8.88 7.79
N HIS A 170 16.77 7.65 7.47
CA HIS A 170 15.37 7.27 7.33
C HIS A 170 15.14 5.80 7.71
N VAL A 171 14.24 5.56 8.63
CA VAL A 171 13.81 4.22 9.08
C VAL A 171 12.29 4.12 8.93
N LEU A 172 11.81 2.95 8.48
CA LEU A 172 10.36 2.69 8.40
C LEU A 172 9.81 2.33 9.78
N VAL A 173 8.85 3.11 10.25
CA VAL A 173 8.20 2.97 11.55
C VAL A 173 6.68 3.07 11.45
N VAL A 174 5.96 2.53 12.43
CA VAL A 174 4.53 2.76 12.59
C VAL A 174 4.32 4.21 13.03
N LYS A 175 3.71 5.03 12.16
CA LYS A 175 3.34 6.43 12.44
C LYS A 175 1.98 6.55 13.13
N TYR A 176 1.07 5.63 12.82
CA TYR A 176 -0.29 5.63 13.34
C TYR A 176 -0.85 4.21 13.36
N LYS A 177 -1.66 3.90 14.37
CA LYS A 177 -2.42 2.67 14.51
C LYS A 177 -3.84 2.97 14.97
N GLU A 178 -4.81 2.28 14.39
CA GLU A 178 -6.23 2.35 14.78
C GLU A 178 -6.84 0.96 14.76
N ILE A 179 -7.76 0.69 15.69
CA ILE A 179 -8.60 -0.50 15.66
C ILE A 179 -9.97 -0.10 15.12
N ILE A 180 -10.37 -0.75 14.04
CA ILE A 180 -11.65 -0.54 13.37
C ILE A 180 -12.54 -1.73 13.69
N VAL A 181 -13.69 -1.47 14.29
CA VAL A 181 -14.69 -2.48 14.58
C VAL A 181 -15.78 -2.41 13.52
N CYS A 182 -16.08 -3.54 12.88
CA CYS A 182 -17.13 -3.64 11.89
C CYS A 182 -18.17 -4.64 12.38
N ASP A 183 -19.45 -4.27 12.25
CA ASP A 183 -20.56 -5.18 12.47
C ASP A 183 -20.57 -6.24 11.36
N ALA A 184 -20.59 -7.51 11.72
CA ALA A 184 -20.74 -8.59 10.76
C ALA A 184 -22.19 -8.61 10.24
N GLU A 185 -22.44 -8.02 9.08
CA GLU A 185 -23.81 -7.90 8.49
C GLU A 185 -24.50 -9.24 8.18
N SER A 186 -23.88 -10.40 8.36
CA SER A 186 -24.41 -11.69 7.91
C SER A 186 -24.25 -12.86 8.86
N GLY A 187 -23.81 -12.65 10.09
CA GLY A 187 -23.75 -13.68 11.12
C GLY A 187 -25.03 -13.70 11.98
N LYS A 188 -25.60 -14.87 12.22
CA LYS A 188 -26.78 -15.05 13.08
C LYS A 188 -26.57 -14.66 14.56
N ASP A 189 -25.36 -14.23 14.94
CA ASP A 189 -24.96 -13.95 16.33
C ASP A 189 -24.22 -12.61 16.53
N GLY A 190 -24.28 -11.66 15.60
CA GLY A 190 -23.73 -10.32 15.83
C GLY A 190 -22.24 -10.30 16.23
N GLU A 191 -21.42 -11.16 15.64
CA GLU A 191 -19.98 -11.16 15.89
C GLU A 191 -19.37 -9.89 15.28
N GLU A 192 -18.78 -9.05 16.14
CA GLU A 192 -17.96 -7.91 15.70
C GLU A 192 -16.63 -8.45 15.12
N VAL A 193 -16.21 -7.89 14.02
CA VAL A 193 -14.90 -8.17 13.42
C VAL A 193 -14.01 -6.96 13.60
N GLU A 194 -12.88 -7.16 14.26
CA GLU A 194 -11.89 -6.12 14.49
C GLU A 194 -10.79 -6.16 13.42
N TYR A 195 -10.39 -4.99 12.95
CA TYR A 195 -9.26 -4.81 12.06
C TYR A 195 -8.27 -3.84 12.68
N ALA A 196 -6.96 -4.10 12.53
CA ALA A 196 -5.94 -3.12 12.81
C ALA A 196 -5.55 -2.42 11.51
N TYR A 197 -5.65 -1.10 11.51
CA TYR A 197 -5.11 -0.24 10.47
C TYR A 197 -3.79 0.36 10.94
N TYR A 198 -2.78 0.28 10.09
CA TYR A 198 -1.48 0.88 10.31
C TYR A 198 -1.13 1.85 9.19
N LYS A 199 -0.63 3.02 9.58
CA LYS A 199 0.09 3.93 8.70
C LYS A 199 1.58 3.81 9.03
N ILE A 200 2.37 3.33 8.07
CA ILE A 200 3.81 3.11 8.20
C ILE A 200 4.52 4.06 7.24
N GLY A 201 5.55 4.73 7.71
CA GLY A 201 6.31 5.70 6.93
C GLY A 201 7.71 5.91 7.46
N TRP A 202 8.46 6.79 6.82
CA TRP A 202 9.84 7.10 7.20
C TRP A 202 9.88 8.00 8.44
N SER A 203 10.73 7.66 9.41
CA SER A 203 10.99 8.47 10.61
C SER A 203 11.56 9.85 10.23
#